data_8196b7842621a31a5991501e89f8294c
#
_entry.id   8196b7842621a31a5991501e89f8294c
#
_cell.length_a   1.000
_cell.length_b   1.000
_cell.length_c   1.000
_cell.angle_alpha   90.00
_cell.angle_beta   90.00
_cell.angle_gamma   90.00
#
_symmetry.space_group_name_H-M   'P 1'
#
loop_
_entity.id
_entity.type
_entity.pdbx_description
1 polymer ?
#
loop_
_entity_poly.entity_id
_entity_poly.type
_entity_poly.pdbx_seq_one_letter_code
_entity_poly.pdbx_strand_id
1 'polypeptide(L)'
;MQQLTLQTLSDRALISDQLYRYAKGLDTRDWNLVTSVLTDPFHLHAEMLGIDRSLSPREYIEMAPGKFLPGFDATAHLNTNQLITVHGDQAQIETRMYACHYINPQDNTHTDDLSAPASINCNMQMLWEGWLTRQPDGNWLFHKVHMGVAASEGDMSAMQTARSRIEH
;
A
#
# COMPACT_ATOMS: atom_id res chain seq x y z
N MET A 1 -27.02 -1.41 11.63
CA MET A 1 -26.72 -1.18 10.19
C MET A 1 -26.64 0.32 10.01
N GLN A 2 -25.53 0.85 9.46
CA GLN A 2 -25.37 2.30 9.24
C GLN A 2 -26.37 2.77 8.17
N GLN A 3 -27.09 3.85 8.41
CA GLN A 3 -28.00 4.42 7.41
C GLN A 3 -27.19 5.03 6.27
N LEU A 4 -27.45 4.63 5.04
CA LEU A 4 -26.81 5.20 3.85
C LEU A 4 -27.49 6.51 3.48
N THR A 5 -26.74 7.61 3.57
CA THR A 5 -27.10 8.94 3.09
C THR A 5 -26.20 9.32 1.92
N LEU A 6 -26.54 10.38 1.18
CA LEU A 6 -25.63 10.89 0.14
C LEU A 6 -24.26 11.27 0.71
N GLN A 7 -24.23 11.84 1.92
CA GLN A 7 -22.98 12.19 2.60
C GLN A 7 -22.16 10.93 2.91
N THR A 8 -22.76 9.90 3.51
CA THR A 8 -22.01 8.67 3.83
C THR A 8 -21.55 7.92 2.58
N LEU A 9 -22.29 7.97 1.48
CA LEU A 9 -21.86 7.40 0.19
C LEU A 9 -20.67 8.18 -0.38
N SER A 10 -20.73 9.52 -0.35
CA SER A 10 -19.62 10.38 -0.77
C SER A 10 -18.37 10.12 0.07
N ASP A 11 -18.51 10.06 1.41
CA ASP A 11 -17.40 9.78 2.30
C ASP A 11 -16.74 8.42 2.00
N ARG A 12 -17.55 7.38 1.78
CA ARG A 12 -17.02 6.06 1.42
C ARG A 12 -16.25 6.08 0.11
N ALA A 13 -16.72 6.82 -0.90
CA ALA A 13 -16.01 6.99 -2.17
C ALA A 13 -14.66 7.71 -1.95
N LEU A 14 -14.65 8.84 -1.21
CA LEU A 14 -13.43 9.58 -0.88
C LEU A 14 -12.42 8.73 -0.11
N ILE A 15 -12.89 7.92 0.86
CA ILE A 15 -12.01 7.01 1.64
C ILE A 15 -11.41 5.93 0.74
N SER A 16 -12.21 5.32 -0.16
CA SER A 16 -11.70 4.38 -1.15
C SER A 16 -10.65 5.01 -2.05
N ASP A 17 -10.86 6.25 -2.49
CA ASP A 17 -9.91 6.99 -3.32
C ASP A 17 -8.57 7.21 -2.59
N GLN A 18 -8.58 7.50 -1.28
CA GLN A 18 -7.32 7.62 -0.51
C GLN A 18 -6.54 6.31 -0.50
N LEU A 19 -7.23 5.17 -0.33
CA LEU A 19 -6.57 3.86 -0.39
C LEU A 19 -5.99 3.57 -1.78
N TYR A 20 -6.72 3.92 -2.85
CA TYR A 20 -6.22 3.74 -4.22
C TYR A 20 -5.05 4.67 -4.54
N ARG A 21 -5.05 5.90 -4.03
CA ARG A 21 -3.92 6.84 -4.15
C ARG A 21 -2.68 6.30 -3.43
N TYR A 22 -2.86 5.74 -2.24
CA TYR A 22 -1.79 5.07 -1.50
C TYR A 22 -1.17 3.95 -2.34
N ALA A 23 -1.98 3.00 -2.82
CA ALA A 23 -1.54 1.87 -3.64
C ALA A 23 -0.87 2.35 -4.94
N LYS A 24 -1.50 3.28 -5.66
CA LYS A 24 -0.93 3.87 -6.89
C LYS A 24 0.43 4.51 -6.63
N GLY A 25 0.56 5.27 -5.54
CA GLY A 25 1.82 5.91 -5.17
C GLY A 25 2.95 4.90 -4.92
N LEU A 26 2.63 3.78 -4.25
CA LEU A 26 3.58 2.68 -4.07
C LEU A 26 4.02 2.07 -5.41
N ASP A 27 3.07 1.79 -6.31
CA ASP A 27 3.33 1.11 -7.59
C ASP A 27 4.07 2.01 -8.58
N THR A 28 3.80 3.31 -8.57
CA THR A 28 4.48 4.28 -9.43
C THR A 28 5.73 4.92 -8.80
N ARG A 29 6.04 4.60 -7.54
CA ARG A 29 7.11 5.24 -6.75
C ARG A 29 6.88 6.75 -6.56
N ASP A 30 5.63 7.20 -6.67
CA ASP A 30 5.24 8.58 -6.37
C ASP A 30 5.08 8.74 -4.85
N TRP A 31 6.19 9.02 -4.18
CA TRP A 31 6.22 9.16 -2.73
C TRP A 31 5.41 10.37 -2.24
N ASN A 32 5.28 11.41 -3.07
CA ASN A 32 4.42 12.55 -2.74
C ASN A 32 2.96 12.12 -2.70
N LEU A 33 2.53 11.27 -3.62
CA LEU A 33 1.17 10.72 -3.62
C LEU A 33 0.94 9.85 -2.39
N VAL A 34 1.89 8.98 -2.00
CA VAL A 34 1.80 8.16 -0.77
C VAL A 34 1.69 9.03 0.47
N THR A 35 2.56 10.05 0.61
CA THR A 35 2.56 10.90 1.80
C THR A 35 1.35 11.81 1.88
N SER A 36 0.76 12.20 0.73
CA SER A 36 -0.41 13.10 0.67
C SER A 36 -1.69 12.52 1.29
N VAL A 37 -1.76 11.21 1.48
CA VAL A 37 -2.93 10.54 2.07
C VAL A 37 -2.78 10.22 3.55
N LEU A 38 -1.63 10.58 4.15
CA LEU A 38 -1.30 10.33 5.55
C LEU A 38 -1.32 11.63 6.36
N THR A 39 -1.69 11.57 7.64
CA THR A 39 -1.46 12.67 8.56
C THR A 39 0.03 12.75 8.93
N ASP A 40 0.47 13.91 9.43
CA ASP A 40 1.82 14.05 9.99
C ASP A 40 1.72 14.49 11.46
N PRO A 41 2.07 13.62 12.42
CA PRO A 41 2.44 12.21 12.26
C PRO A 41 1.22 11.28 12.00
N PHE A 42 1.50 10.04 11.60
CA PHE A 42 0.53 8.94 11.61
C PHE A 42 1.09 7.74 12.39
N HIS A 43 0.23 6.86 12.90
CA HIS A 43 0.63 5.65 13.61
C HIS A 43 0.71 4.47 12.64
N LEU A 44 1.86 3.81 12.56
CA LEU A 44 2.05 2.59 11.77
C LEU A 44 2.22 1.39 12.70
N HIS A 45 1.37 0.38 12.53
CA HIS A 45 1.57 -0.96 13.05
C HIS A 45 1.79 -1.91 11.86
N ALA A 46 3.02 -2.38 11.69
CA ALA A 46 3.41 -3.29 10.60
C ALA A 46 4.26 -4.42 11.18
N GLU A 47 3.61 -5.54 11.50
CA GLU A 47 4.24 -6.68 12.18
C GLU A 47 5.44 -7.22 11.42
N MET A 48 5.32 -7.34 10.09
CA MET A 48 6.37 -7.83 9.21
C MET A 48 7.63 -6.93 9.18
N LEU A 49 7.50 -5.67 9.59
CA LEU A 49 8.61 -4.71 9.66
C LEU A 49 9.09 -4.48 11.10
N GLY A 50 8.42 -5.06 12.10
CA GLY A 50 8.69 -4.81 13.50
C GLY A 50 8.41 -3.37 13.94
N ILE A 51 7.46 -2.69 13.28
CA ILE A 51 7.10 -1.29 13.53
C ILE A 51 5.76 -1.24 14.26
N ASP A 52 5.72 -0.56 15.39
CA ASP A 52 4.49 -0.19 16.11
C ASP A 52 4.71 1.16 16.81
N ARG A 53 4.62 2.25 16.03
CA ARG A 53 4.85 3.60 16.53
C ARG A 53 4.33 4.68 15.58
N SER A 54 4.24 5.90 16.11
CA SER A 54 4.01 7.09 15.28
C SER A 54 5.30 7.51 14.58
N LEU A 55 5.17 7.95 13.33
CA LEU A 55 6.25 8.47 12.48
C LEU A 55 5.70 9.48 11.49
N SER A 56 6.58 10.30 10.94
CA SER A 56 6.21 11.16 9.84
C SER A 56 6.05 10.35 8.53
N PRO A 57 5.22 10.81 7.57
CA PRO A 57 5.13 10.17 6.27
C PRO A 57 6.47 10.01 5.56
N ARG A 58 7.38 10.97 5.75
CA ARG A 58 8.73 10.92 5.20
C ARG A 58 9.56 9.79 5.80
N GLU A 59 9.59 9.67 7.13
CA GLU A 59 10.27 8.55 7.81
C GLU A 59 9.73 7.20 7.33
N TYR A 60 8.41 7.09 7.13
CA TYR A 60 7.79 5.88 6.60
C TYR A 60 8.38 5.50 5.23
N ILE A 61 8.46 6.43 4.29
CA ILE A 61 9.06 6.16 2.97
C ILE A 61 10.52 5.72 3.12
N GLU A 62 11.31 6.45 3.92
CA GLU A 62 12.73 6.19 4.13
C GLU A 62 13.00 4.86 4.84
N MET A 63 12.10 4.38 5.70
CA MET A 63 12.26 3.14 6.48
C MET A 63 11.74 1.89 5.77
N ALA A 64 10.70 2.03 4.95
CA ALA A 64 9.97 0.89 4.41
C ALA A 64 9.89 0.92 2.87
N PRO A 65 8.86 1.49 2.22
CA PRO A 65 8.67 1.26 0.79
C PRO A 65 9.82 1.78 -0.07
N GLY A 66 10.45 2.87 0.30
CA GLY A 66 11.59 3.43 -0.42
C GLY A 66 12.85 2.56 -0.39
N LYS A 67 12.96 1.64 0.58
CA LYS A 67 14.12 0.74 0.74
C LYS A 67 14.05 -0.56 -0.05
N PHE A 68 12.90 -0.89 -0.64
CA PHE A 68 12.78 -2.15 -1.36
C PHE A 68 11.96 -2.05 -2.64
N LEU A 69 10.87 -1.24 -2.68
CA LEU A 69 10.03 -1.18 -3.87
C LEU A 69 10.76 -0.71 -5.14
N PRO A 70 11.71 0.26 -5.09
CA PRO A 70 12.44 0.68 -6.29
C PRO A 70 13.29 -0.41 -6.93
N GLY A 71 13.66 -1.45 -6.18
CA GLY A 71 14.44 -2.57 -6.69
C GLY A 71 13.64 -3.59 -7.50
N PHE A 72 12.30 -3.55 -7.45
CA PHE A 72 11.43 -4.38 -8.28
C PHE A 72 11.18 -3.73 -9.65
N ASP A 73 11.12 -4.54 -10.69
CA ASP A 73 10.80 -4.08 -12.04
C ASP A 73 9.31 -3.70 -12.17
N ALA A 74 8.43 -4.43 -11.47
CA ALA A 74 7.01 -4.11 -11.40
C ALA A 74 6.44 -4.47 -10.02
N THR A 75 5.45 -3.68 -9.58
CA THR A 75 4.64 -3.99 -8.40
C THR A 75 3.17 -3.65 -8.66
N ALA A 76 2.28 -4.37 -7.99
CA ALA A 76 0.85 -4.07 -8.01
C ALA A 76 0.24 -4.33 -6.62
N HIS A 77 -0.34 -3.29 -6.02
CA HIS A 77 -1.04 -3.38 -4.74
C HIS A 77 -2.56 -3.37 -4.99
N LEU A 78 -3.16 -4.56 -5.05
CA LEU A 78 -4.57 -4.76 -5.33
C LEU A 78 -5.37 -4.78 -4.04
N ASN A 79 -6.23 -3.78 -3.84
CA ASN A 79 -7.09 -3.67 -2.67
C ASN A 79 -8.50 -4.16 -2.99
N THR A 80 -8.95 -5.18 -2.27
CA THR A 80 -10.26 -5.86 -2.52
C THR A 80 -11.06 -5.97 -1.23
N ASN A 81 -12.36 -6.31 -1.36
CA ASN A 81 -13.23 -6.61 -0.23
C ASN A 81 -13.26 -5.49 0.83
N GLN A 82 -13.38 -4.26 0.37
CA GLN A 82 -13.38 -3.09 1.26
C GLN A 82 -14.62 -3.06 2.15
N LEU A 83 -14.41 -2.96 3.45
CA LEU A 83 -15.43 -2.70 4.45
C LEU A 83 -15.14 -1.33 5.08
N ILE A 84 -16.01 -0.34 4.82
CA ILE A 84 -15.82 1.03 5.28
C ILE A 84 -16.93 1.40 6.26
N THR A 85 -16.53 1.88 7.44
CA THR A 85 -17.42 2.39 8.48
C THR A 85 -17.09 3.86 8.75
N VAL A 86 -18.12 4.73 8.74
CA VAL A 86 -17.96 6.18 8.96
C VAL A 86 -18.74 6.60 10.19
N HIS A 87 -18.11 7.32 11.11
CA HIS A 87 -18.70 7.88 12.33
C HIS A 87 -18.31 9.35 12.47
N GLY A 88 -19.17 10.25 11.94
CA GLY A 88 -18.88 11.69 11.92
C GLY A 88 -17.60 11.97 11.13
N ASP A 89 -16.58 12.51 11.79
CA ASP A 89 -15.29 12.86 11.19
C ASP A 89 -14.21 11.78 11.39
N GLN A 90 -14.62 10.58 11.80
CA GLN A 90 -13.75 9.41 11.90
C GLN A 90 -14.25 8.28 11.00
N ALA A 91 -13.35 7.54 10.42
CA ALA A 91 -13.67 6.37 9.61
C ALA A 91 -12.65 5.25 9.79
N GLN A 92 -13.09 4.04 9.52
CA GLN A 92 -12.25 2.86 9.41
C GLN A 92 -12.49 2.18 8.07
N ILE A 93 -11.43 1.72 7.44
CA ILE A 93 -11.46 0.84 6.29
C ILE A 93 -10.68 -0.43 6.58
N GLU A 94 -11.28 -1.56 6.27
CA GLU A 94 -10.65 -2.88 6.24
C GLU A 94 -10.62 -3.37 4.80
N THR A 95 -9.50 -3.95 4.37
CA THR A 95 -9.35 -4.49 3.01
C THR A 95 -8.44 -5.70 3.00
N ARG A 96 -8.61 -6.55 2.01
CA ARG A 96 -7.61 -7.54 1.63
C ARG A 96 -6.74 -6.94 0.55
N MET A 97 -5.45 -6.80 0.85
CA MET A 97 -4.46 -6.33 -0.11
C MET A 97 -3.69 -7.53 -0.65
N TYR A 98 -3.61 -7.64 -1.96
CA TYR A 98 -2.71 -8.57 -2.64
C TYR A 98 -1.57 -7.75 -3.24
N ALA A 99 -0.40 -7.83 -2.60
CA ALA A 99 0.79 -7.10 -2.98
C ALA A 99 1.67 -8.00 -3.86
N CYS A 100 1.77 -7.66 -5.14
CA CYS A 100 2.58 -8.37 -6.13
C CYS A 100 3.90 -7.63 -6.36
N HIS A 101 4.99 -8.39 -6.41
CA HIS A 101 6.34 -7.85 -6.63
C HIS A 101 7.07 -8.73 -7.64
N TYR A 102 7.61 -8.13 -8.70
CA TYR A 102 8.22 -8.86 -9.81
C TYR A 102 9.65 -8.41 -10.08
N ILE A 103 10.52 -9.40 -10.32
CA ILE A 103 11.86 -9.22 -10.88
C ILE A 103 11.84 -9.86 -12.27
N ASN A 104 12.07 -9.08 -13.31
CA ASN A 104 12.16 -9.59 -14.67
C ASN A 104 13.56 -10.17 -14.91
N PRO A 105 13.71 -11.20 -15.77
CA PRO A 105 15.01 -11.65 -16.25
C PRO A 105 15.77 -10.49 -16.90
N GLN A 106 17.09 -10.43 -16.68
CA GLN A 106 17.93 -9.30 -17.08
C GLN A 106 17.87 -8.92 -18.57
N ASP A 107 17.46 -9.83 -19.45
CA ASP A 107 17.38 -9.64 -20.89
C ASP A 107 15.96 -9.45 -21.42
N ASN A 108 14.97 -9.32 -20.53
CA ASN A 108 13.58 -9.23 -20.94
C ASN A 108 13.11 -7.76 -21.01
N THR A 109 13.55 -7.07 -22.06
CA THR A 109 12.81 -5.89 -22.54
C THR A 109 11.45 -6.41 -22.99
N HIS A 110 10.33 -5.85 -22.44
CA HIS A 110 8.94 -6.12 -22.81
C HIS A 110 8.77 -6.75 -24.19
N THR A 111 8.85 -8.07 -24.26
CA THR A 111 8.59 -8.79 -25.49
C THR A 111 7.20 -9.41 -25.34
N ASP A 112 6.36 -9.23 -26.33
CA ASP A 112 5.11 -10.00 -26.49
C ASP A 112 5.42 -11.50 -26.73
N ASP A 113 6.67 -11.89 -26.54
CA ASP A 113 7.15 -13.25 -26.70
C ASP A 113 6.77 -14.08 -25.45
N LEU A 114 5.74 -14.88 -25.60
CA LEU A 114 5.27 -15.81 -24.57
C LEU A 114 6.27 -16.92 -24.23
N SER A 115 7.36 -17.05 -24.99
CA SER A 115 8.47 -17.98 -24.71
C SER A 115 9.55 -17.38 -23.79
N ALA A 116 9.49 -16.08 -23.50
CA ALA A 116 10.42 -15.43 -22.59
C ALA A 116 10.36 -16.03 -21.18
N PRO A 117 11.49 -16.10 -20.45
CA PRO A 117 11.51 -16.59 -19.08
C PRO A 117 10.51 -15.83 -18.21
N ALA A 118 9.75 -16.54 -17.39
CA ALA A 118 8.80 -15.92 -16.46
C ALA A 118 9.54 -15.03 -15.44
N SER A 119 8.90 -13.91 -15.05
CA SER A 119 9.38 -13.09 -13.95
C SER A 119 9.42 -13.89 -12.65
N ILE A 120 10.44 -13.64 -11.82
CA ILE A 120 10.45 -14.12 -10.44
C ILE A 120 9.50 -13.22 -9.66
N ASN A 121 8.58 -13.80 -8.91
CA ASN A 121 7.62 -13.04 -8.12
C ASN A 121 7.68 -13.40 -6.64
N CYS A 122 7.33 -12.41 -5.83
CA CYS A 122 7.12 -12.53 -4.40
C CYS A 122 5.83 -11.79 -4.06
N ASN A 123 4.78 -12.53 -3.78
CA ASN A 123 3.46 -11.95 -3.55
C ASN A 123 3.03 -12.16 -2.10
N MET A 124 2.27 -11.22 -1.57
CA MET A 124 1.79 -11.24 -0.20
C MET A 124 0.29 -10.98 -0.16
N GLN A 125 -0.42 -11.85 0.55
CA GLN A 125 -1.80 -11.61 0.95
C GLN A 125 -1.79 -10.93 2.31
N MET A 126 -2.33 -9.73 2.37
CA MET A 126 -2.28 -8.91 3.57
C MET A 126 -3.69 -8.59 4.07
N LEU A 127 -3.83 -8.55 5.39
CA LEU A 127 -4.87 -7.81 6.06
C LEU A 127 -4.36 -6.37 6.21
N TRP A 128 -5.11 -5.42 5.65
CA TRP A 128 -4.77 -4.03 5.71
C TRP A 128 -5.94 -3.24 6.29
N GLU A 129 -5.67 -2.46 7.33
CA GLU A 129 -6.66 -1.65 8.03
C GLU A 129 -6.17 -0.22 8.12
N GLY A 130 -7.06 0.73 7.87
CA GLY A 130 -6.78 2.15 7.98
C GLY A 130 -7.84 2.88 8.81
N TRP A 131 -7.38 3.77 9.67
CA TRP A 131 -8.24 4.72 10.40
C TRP A 131 -7.98 6.12 9.86
N LEU A 132 -9.07 6.79 9.47
CA LEU A 132 -9.00 8.10 8.82
C LEU A 132 -9.72 9.14 9.66
N THR A 133 -9.25 10.37 9.54
CA THR A 133 -9.92 11.55 10.06
C THR A 133 -10.23 12.52 8.92
N ARG A 134 -11.43 13.13 9.00
CA ARG A 134 -11.84 14.18 8.07
C ARG A 134 -11.05 15.44 8.36
N GLN A 135 -10.53 16.05 7.31
CA GLN A 135 -9.83 17.33 7.39
C GLN A 135 -10.80 18.51 7.22
N PRO A 136 -10.40 19.74 7.61
CA PRO A 136 -11.25 20.93 7.48
C PRO A 136 -11.71 21.23 6.04
N ASP A 137 -10.97 20.79 5.04
CA ASP A 137 -11.31 20.90 3.61
C ASP A 137 -12.28 19.81 3.12
N GLY A 138 -12.68 18.90 4.03
CA GLY A 138 -13.58 17.78 3.74
C GLY A 138 -12.88 16.52 3.24
N ASN A 139 -11.57 16.57 3.02
CA ASN A 139 -10.76 15.41 2.62
C ASN A 139 -10.56 14.42 3.79
N TRP A 140 -10.12 13.20 3.50
CA TRP A 140 -9.84 12.17 4.48
C TRP A 140 -8.36 11.80 4.47
N LEU A 141 -7.71 11.73 5.65
CA LEU A 141 -6.32 11.28 5.78
C LEU A 141 -6.23 10.12 6.77
N PHE A 142 -5.35 9.17 6.46
CA PHE A 142 -5.01 8.08 7.37
C PHE A 142 -4.16 8.60 8.52
N HIS A 143 -4.66 8.48 9.74
CA HIS A 143 -3.89 8.79 10.96
C HIS A 143 -3.34 7.54 11.63
N LYS A 144 -3.84 6.35 11.23
CA LYS A 144 -3.32 5.05 11.67
C LYS A 144 -3.49 4.03 10.57
N VAL A 145 -2.47 3.18 10.41
CA VAL A 145 -2.47 2.04 9.48
C VAL A 145 -1.96 0.81 10.20
N HIS A 146 -2.63 -0.32 9.98
CA HIS A 146 -2.19 -1.65 10.40
C HIS A 146 -2.02 -2.55 9.19
N MET A 147 -0.89 -3.26 9.14
CA MET A 147 -0.55 -4.20 8.06
C MET A 147 -0.08 -5.52 8.64
N GLY A 148 -0.85 -6.58 8.43
CA GLY A 148 -0.52 -7.94 8.78
C GLY A 148 -0.41 -8.84 7.55
N VAL A 149 0.60 -9.70 7.45
CA VAL A 149 0.72 -10.69 6.37
C VAL A 149 -0.01 -11.96 6.75
N ALA A 150 -1.02 -12.34 5.96
CA ALA A 150 -1.78 -13.56 6.15
C ALA A 150 -1.13 -14.77 5.45
N ALA A 151 -0.54 -14.54 4.27
CA ALA A 151 0.18 -15.56 3.49
C ALA A 151 1.15 -14.89 2.52
N SER A 152 2.16 -15.66 2.08
CA SER A 152 3.06 -15.27 1.00
C SER A 152 3.22 -16.43 0.02
N GLU A 153 3.51 -16.11 -1.23
CA GLU A 153 3.72 -17.07 -2.30
C GLU A 153 4.78 -16.59 -3.29
N GLY A 154 5.31 -17.53 -4.09
CA GLY A 154 6.37 -17.25 -5.04
C GLY A 154 7.76 -17.40 -4.42
N ASP A 155 8.77 -16.80 -5.04
CA ASP A 155 10.16 -16.88 -4.63
C ASP A 155 10.57 -15.67 -3.79
N MET A 156 10.71 -15.88 -2.48
CA MET A 156 11.11 -14.82 -1.54
C MET A 156 12.52 -14.27 -1.79
N SER A 157 13.35 -14.93 -2.61
CA SER A 157 14.65 -14.40 -3.03
C SER A 157 14.54 -13.12 -3.86
N ALA A 158 13.38 -12.88 -4.48
CA ALA A 158 13.07 -11.64 -5.17
C ALA A 158 13.19 -10.40 -4.26
N MET A 159 12.85 -10.53 -2.96
CA MET A 159 13.02 -9.44 -1.98
C MET A 159 14.51 -9.11 -1.73
N GLN A 160 15.38 -10.12 -1.71
CA GLN A 160 16.82 -9.92 -1.55
C GLN A 160 17.41 -9.26 -2.79
N THR A 161 17.02 -9.75 -3.98
CA THR A 161 17.42 -9.17 -5.26
C THR A 161 17.00 -7.70 -5.36
N ALA A 162 15.76 -7.37 -5.00
CA ALA A 162 15.28 -5.99 -5.01
C ALA A 162 16.10 -5.09 -4.06
N ARG A 163 16.40 -5.54 -2.86
CA ARG A 163 17.24 -4.77 -1.92
C ARG A 163 18.66 -4.55 -2.45
N SER A 164 19.30 -5.58 -2.97
CA SER A 164 20.68 -5.46 -3.50
C SER A 164 20.78 -4.48 -4.67
N ARG A 165 19.72 -4.29 -5.45
CA ARG A 165 19.67 -3.32 -6.56
C ARG A 165 19.63 -1.85 -6.11
N ILE A 166 19.27 -1.59 -4.86
CA ILE A 166 19.15 -0.23 -4.31
C ILE A 166 20.42 0.18 -3.56
N GLU A 167 21.16 -0.80 -3.02
CA GLU A 167 22.37 -0.58 -2.23
C GLU A 167 23.61 -0.26 -3.08
N HIS A 168 23.49 -0.27 -4.41
CA HIS A 168 24.51 0.02 -5.40
C HIS A 168 24.15 1.24 -6.25
#